data_959e01b3e7717801628ebe51498b28df
#
_entry.id   959e01b3e7717801628ebe51498b28df
#
_cell.length_a   1.000
_cell.length_b   1.000
_cell.length_c   1.000
_cell.angle_alpha   90.00
_cell.angle_beta   90.00
_cell.angle_gamma   90.00
#
_symmetry.space_group_name_H-M   'P 1'
#
loop_
_entity.id
_entity.type
_entity.pdbx_description
1 polymer ?
#
loop_
_entity_poly.entity_id
_entity_poly.type
_entity_poly.pdbx_seq_one_letter_code
_entity_poly.pdbx_strand_id
1 'polypeptide(L)'
;MAERLAILGGQPIRTIPFLNRKTMGTNEIEAATRVINSEILSGFLAAPGSFFNGGKEVKAFEKSWAEKYGFKHAISVNSWTSGLMVAVGAVGIKPGDEVICSPYSMSASATAALFYGGIPVFADLDPETFCLDPKSIEEKITSKTKAIIVVHLFGGPADMDSIMKIAKPRGIKVIEDCAQAPGVFYKNKAIGAIGD
;
A
#
# COMPACT_ATOMS: atom_id res chain seq x y z
N MET A 1 19.16 -25.69 -29.92
CA MET A 1 19.44 -24.32 -30.39
C MET A 1 18.73 -23.37 -29.44
N ALA A 2 19.46 -22.44 -28.85
CA ALA A 2 18.80 -21.42 -27.97
C ALA A 2 17.82 -20.62 -28.82
N GLU A 3 16.58 -20.45 -28.31
CA GLU A 3 15.59 -19.63 -28.97
C GLU A 3 16.07 -18.18 -29.06
N ARG A 4 15.96 -17.61 -30.24
CA ARG A 4 16.35 -16.22 -30.49
C ARG A 4 15.40 -15.28 -29.77
N LEU A 5 15.91 -14.31 -29.00
CA LEU A 5 15.09 -13.29 -28.33
C LEU A 5 14.23 -12.52 -29.33
N ALA A 6 13.01 -12.18 -28.97
CA ALA A 6 12.08 -11.43 -29.82
C ALA A 6 12.67 -10.11 -30.32
N ILE A 7 13.40 -9.37 -29.48
CA ILE A 7 14.09 -8.11 -29.84
C ILE A 7 15.17 -8.32 -30.94
N LEU A 8 15.67 -9.54 -31.08
CA LEU A 8 16.64 -9.91 -32.11
C LEU A 8 15.98 -10.62 -33.31
N GLY A 9 14.64 -10.56 -33.43
CA GLY A 9 13.87 -11.16 -34.51
C GLY A 9 13.39 -12.58 -34.25
N GLY A 10 13.40 -13.06 -33.01
CA GLY A 10 12.73 -14.30 -32.59
C GLY A 10 11.22 -14.10 -32.42
N GLN A 11 10.52 -15.18 -32.11
CA GLN A 11 9.08 -15.12 -31.86
C GLN A 11 8.82 -14.49 -30.46
N PRO A 12 7.96 -13.47 -30.34
CA PRO A 12 7.58 -12.92 -29.05
C PRO A 12 6.69 -13.90 -28.28
N ILE A 13 6.87 -13.98 -26.97
CA ILE A 13 6.01 -14.78 -26.06
C ILE A 13 4.56 -14.31 -26.15
N ARG A 14 4.35 -13.00 -26.36
CA ARG A 14 3.05 -12.39 -26.48
C ARG A 14 2.97 -11.56 -27.78
N THR A 15 1.97 -11.86 -28.59
CA THR A 15 1.67 -11.14 -29.84
C THR A 15 0.50 -10.18 -29.71
N ILE A 16 -0.33 -10.35 -28.66
CA ILE A 16 -1.49 -9.50 -28.41
C ILE A 16 -1.05 -8.34 -27.50
N PRO A 17 -1.26 -7.09 -27.89
CA PRO A 17 -0.97 -5.93 -27.05
C PRO A 17 -1.72 -5.99 -25.70
N PHE A 18 -1.17 -5.37 -24.67
CA PHE A 18 -1.91 -5.16 -23.44
C PHE A 18 -3.13 -4.29 -23.72
N LEU A 19 -4.29 -4.69 -23.16
CA LEU A 19 -5.53 -3.95 -23.32
C LEU A 19 -5.39 -2.56 -22.70
N ASN A 20 -5.63 -1.54 -23.50
CA ASN A 20 -5.80 -0.18 -22.98
C ASN A 20 -7.24 -0.08 -22.43
N ARG A 21 -7.40 -0.30 -21.11
CA ARG A 21 -8.69 -0.19 -20.46
C ARG A 21 -9.05 1.28 -20.26
N LYS A 22 -10.11 1.72 -20.94
CA LYS A 22 -10.74 3.00 -20.63
C LYS A 22 -11.45 2.82 -19.27
N THR A 23 -11.00 3.59 -18.28
CA THR A 23 -11.57 3.58 -16.92
C THR A 23 -12.43 4.81 -16.64
N MET A 24 -12.41 5.79 -17.55
CA MET A 24 -13.21 7.02 -17.45
C MET A 24 -14.37 6.96 -18.45
N GLY A 25 -15.59 7.18 -17.97
CA GLY A 25 -16.83 7.13 -18.72
C GLY A 25 -17.83 8.19 -18.29
N THR A 26 -19.10 7.95 -18.57
CA THR A 26 -20.20 8.87 -18.28
C THR A 26 -20.33 9.12 -16.76
N ASN A 27 -20.16 8.10 -15.94
CA ASN A 27 -20.27 8.22 -14.47
C ASN A 27 -19.23 9.19 -13.89
N GLU A 28 -18.00 9.13 -14.37
CA GLU A 28 -16.91 10.01 -13.94
C GLU A 28 -17.14 11.45 -14.39
N ILE A 29 -17.64 11.63 -15.62
CA ILE A 29 -18.00 12.94 -16.17
C ILE A 29 -19.13 13.57 -15.34
N GLU A 30 -20.19 12.80 -15.05
CA GLU A 30 -21.32 13.28 -14.25
C GLU A 30 -20.89 13.62 -12.81
N ALA A 31 -20.02 12.80 -12.20
CA ALA A 31 -19.48 13.07 -10.88
C ALA A 31 -18.65 14.36 -10.85
N ALA A 32 -17.75 14.55 -11.81
CA ALA A 32 -16.96 15.78 -11.93
C ALA A 32 -17.86 17.00 -12.16
N THR A 33 -18.85 16.88 -13.05
CA THR A 33 -19.81 17.96 -13.34
C THR A 33 -20.61 18.37 -12.09
N ARG A 34 -21.07 17.38 -11.30
CA ARG A 34 -21.75 17.65 -10.02
C ARG A 34 -20.90 18.45 -9.05
N VAL A 35 -19.62 18.08 -8.93
CA VAL A 35 -18.67 18.74 -8.02
C VAL A 35 -18.42 20.17 -8.50
N ILE A 36 -18.15 20.39 -9.79
CA ILE A 36 -17.90 21.70 -10.37
C ILE A 36 -19.12 22.61 -10.17
N ASN A 37 -20.32 22.12 -10.47
CA ASN A 37 -21.56 22.90 -10.34
C ASN A 37 -21.92 23.21 -8.88
N SER A 38 -21.36 22.48 -7.91
CA SER A 38 -21.57 22.78 -6.48
C SER A 38 -20.73 23.95 -5.99
N GLU A 39 -19.73 24.39 -6.76
CA GLU A 39 -18.73 25.42 -6.40
C GLU A 39 -17.93 25.09 -5.13
N ILE A 40 -18.11 23.88 -4.55
CA ILE A 40 -17.40 23.39 -3.36
C ILE A 40 -16.34 22.39 -3.80
N LEU A 41 -15.15 22.88 -4.16
CA LEU A 41 -14.06 22.06 -4.66
C LEU A 41 -13.16 21.49 -3.56
N SER A 42 -13.22 22.00 -2.35
CA SER A 42 -12.46 21.52 -1.19
C SER A 42 -13.34 21.47 0.05
N GLY A 43 -13.14 20.44 0.86
CA GLY A 43 -13.84 20.26 2.12
C GLY A 43 -12.91 19.94 3.27
N PHE A 44 -11.61 20.18 3.13
CA PHE A 44 -10.64 20.03 4.22
C PHE A 44 -10.32 21.40 4.82
N LEU A 45 -11.12 21.81 5.80
CA LEU A 45 -10.88 23.04 6.55
C LEU A 45 -10.21 22.70 7.89
N ALA A 46 -9.21 23.47 8.28
CA ALA A 46 -8.48 23.31 9.54
C ALA A 46 -9.29 23.84 10.77
N ALA A 47 -10.59 24.00 10.63
CA ALA A 47 -11.51 24.45 11.68
C ALA A 47 -12.63 23.42 11.90
N PRO A 48 -13.06 23.19 13.15
CA PRO A 48 -14.18 22.29 13.43
C PRO A 48 -15.44 22.69 12.66
N GLY A 49 -16.08 21.71 12.00
CA GLY A 49 -17.28 21.94 11.21
C GLY A 49 -17.54 20.79 10.23
N SER A 50 -18.53 20.98 9.37
CA SER A 50 -18.94 19.96 8.39
C SER A 50 -17.83 19.56 7.38
N PHE A 51 -16.87 20.45 7.17
CA PHE A 51 -15.74 20.26 6.24
C PHE A 51 -14.43 19.91 6.94
N PHE A 52 -14.42 19.67 8.24
CA PHE A 52 -13.17 19.34 8.97
C PHE A 52 -12.51 18.06 8.46
N ASN A 53 -13.31 17.05 8.13
CA ASN A 53 -12.86 15.74 7.67
C ASN A 53 -13.21 15.49 6.19
N GLY A 54 -13.07 16.48 5.34
CA GLY A 54 -13.34 16.36 3.92
C GLY A 54 -14.76 16.64 3.49
N GLY A 55 -14.94 16.85 2.18
CA GLY A 55 -16.22 17.11 1.56
C GLY A 55 -17.08 15.86 1.35
N LYS A 56 -18.24 16.03 0.73
CA LYS A 56 -19.24 14.99 0.50
C LYS A 56 -18.69 13.79 -0.27
N GLU A 57 -17.98 14.02 -1.38
CA GLU A 57 -17.48 12.97 -2.26
C GLU A 57 -16.35 12.18 -1.58
N VAL A 58 -15.46 12.86 -0.84
CA VAL A 58 -14.41 12.21 -0.06
C VAL A 58 -14.99 11.28 1.00
N LYS A 59 -15.95 11.77 1.79
CA LYS A 59 -16.63 10.96 2.82
C LYS A 59 -17.38 9.77 2.23
N ALA A 60 -18.02 9.96 1.08
CA ALA A 60 -18.69 8.87 0.37
C ALA A 60 -17.71 7.82 -0.13
N PHE A 61 -16.56 8.24 -0.65
CA PHE A 61 -15.49 7.33 -1.09
C PHE A 61 -14.92 6.53 0.08
N GLU A 62 -14.53 7.18 1.17
CA GLU A 62 -14.00 6.52 2.36
C GLU A 62 -14.98 5.49 2.94
N LYS A 63 -16.26 5.86 3.04
CA LYS A 63 -17.32 4.96 3.49
C LYS A 63 -17.46 3.75 2.56
N SER A 64 -17.58 3.98 1.26
CA SER A 64 -17.73 2.90 0.27
C SER A 64 -16.53 1.96 0.24
N TRP A 65 -15.32 2.49 0.41
CA TRP A 65 -14.10 1.69 0.48
C TRP A 65 -14.07 0.81 1.72
N ALA A 66 -14.37 1.39 2.88
CA ALA A 66 -14.44 0.67 4.14
C ALA A 66 -15.49 -0.47 4.09
N GLU A 67 -16.69 -0.18 3.60
CA GLU A 67 -17.77 -1.17 3.46
C GLU A 67 -17.43 -2.29 2.47
N LYS A 68 -16.85 -1.93 1.32
CA LYS A 68 -16.52 -2.90 0.26
C LYS A 68 -15.49 -3.93 0.69
N TYR A 69 -14.49 -3.53 1.46
CA TYR A 69 -13.37 -4.38 1.84
C TYR A 69 -13.40 -4.82 3.31
N GLY A 70 -14.42 -4.41 4.06
CA GLY A 70 -14.58 -4.78 5.47
C GLY A 70 -13.62 -4.08 6.42
N PHE A 71 -13.14 -2.87 6.06
CA PHE A 71 -12.32 -2.07 6.94
C PHE A 71 -13.19 -1.32 7.95
N LYS A 72 -12.65 -1.13 9.15
CA LYS A 72 -13.32 -0.34 10.19
C LYS A 72 -13.33 1.15 9.86
N HIS A 73 -12.26 1.64 9.27
CA HIS A 73 -12.06 3.03 8.90
C HIS A 73 -11.30 3.11 7.56
N ALA A 74 -11.56 4.17 6.82
CA ALA A 74 -10.76 4.55 5.66
C ALA A 74 -10.51 6.05 5.72
N ILE A 75 -9.28 6.46 5.37
CA ILE A 75 -8.86 7.86 5.32
C ILE A 75 -8.18 8.07 3.97
N SER A 76 -8.73 8.99 3.19
CA SER A 76 -8.17 9.33 1.89
C SER A 76 -6.95 10.24 2.03
N VAL A 77 -5.96 10.00 1.20
CA VAL A 77 -4.72 10.79 1.10
C VAL A 77 -4.46 11.13 -0.36
N ASN A 78 -3.61 12.11 -0.62
CA ASN A 78 -3.26 12.53 -1.98
C ASN A 78 -2.36 11.54 -2.73
N SER A 79 -1.67 10.66 -2.00
CA SER A 79 -0.81 9.61 -2.55
C SER A 79 -0.56 8.53 -1.52
N TRP A 80 -0.18 7.32 -1.96
CA TRP A 80 0.20 6.28 -1.01
C TRP A 80 1.54 6.58 -0.30
N THR A 81 2.41 7.38 -0.90
CA THR A 81 3.59 7.91 -0.20
C THR A 81 3.18 8.66 1.07
N SER A 82 2.20 9.56 0.98
CA SER A 82 1.64 10.25 2.15
C SER A 82 0.93 9.28 3.11
N GLY A 83 0.24 8.26 2.56
CA GLY A 83 -0.40 7.21 3.35
C GLY A 83 0.59 6.43 4.20
N LEU A 84 1.73 6.03 3.63
CA LEU A 84 2.81 5.35 4.37
C LEU A 84 3.41 6.26 5.46
N MET A 85 3.61 7.55 5.17
CA MET A 85 4.09 8.50 6.20
C MET A 85 3.10 8.60 7.36
N VAL A 86 1.80 8.69 7.07
CA VAL A 86 0.76 8.70 8.11
C VAL A 86 0.74 7.39 8.89
N ALA A 87 0.81 6.25 8.22
CA ALA A 87 0.81 4.93 8.86
C ALA A 87 2.03 4.73 9.77
N VAL A 88 3.23 5.09 9.31
CA VAL A 88 4.47 5.02 10.10
C VAL A 88 4.39 5.92 11.34
N GLY A 89 3.83 7.13 11.20
CA GLY A 89 3.58 8.01 12.35
C GLY A 89 2.54 7.45 13.31
N ALA A 90 1.46 6.84 12.79
CA ALA A 90 0.39 6.26 13.59
C ALA A 90 0.85 5.07 14.45
N VAL A 91 1.78 4.26 13.95
CA VAL A 91 2.39 3.15 14.74
C VAL A 91 3.46 3.64 15.72
N GLY A 92 3.77 4.94 15.72
CA GLY A 92 4.57 5.59 16.74
C GLY A 92 6.09 5.47 16.57
N ILE A 93 6.58 5.41 15.33
CA ILE A 93 8.03 5.39 15.03
C ILE A 93 8.70 6.66 15.55
N LYS A 94 9.84 6.50 16.18
CA LYS A 94 10.68 7.55 16.77
C LYS A 94 12.12 7.50 16.21
N PRO A 95 12.90 8.56 16.40
CA PRO A 95 14.30 8.56 15.98
C PRO A 95 15.08 7.36 16.55
N GLY A 96 15.74 6.62 15.65
CA GLY A 96 16.52 5.42 15.99
C GLY A 96 15.73 4.11 16.01
N ASP A 97 14.40 4.12 15.91
CA ASP A 97 13.61 2.92 15.71
C ASP A 97 13.86 2.35 14.31
N GLU A 98 13.88 1.03 14.21
CA GLU A 98 14.08 0.33 12.94
C GLU A 98 12.75 -0.09 12.33
N VAL A 99 12.63 0.10 11.01
CA VAL A 99 11.48 -0.31 10.20
C VAL A 99 11.98 -1.24 9.10
N ILE A 100 11.59 -2.52 9.16
CA ILE A 100 11.95 -3.50 8.13
C ILE A 100 11.09 -3.24 6.89
N CYS A 101 11.74 -3.22 5.73
CA CYS A 101 11.07 -3.01 4.44
C CYS A 101 11.79 -3.76 3.31
N SER A 102 11.14 -3.81 2.15
CA SER A 102 11.70 -4.43 0.94
C SER A 102 12.74 -3.52 0.26
N PRO A 103 13.87 -4.05 -0.23
CA PRO A 103 14.78 -3.32 -1.10
C PRO A 103 14.23 -3.20 -2.54
N TYR A 104 13.24 -3.99 -2.90
CA TYR A 104 12.65 -4.03 -4.23
C TYR A 104 11.19 -3.59 -4.19
N SER A 105 10.99 -2.28 -4.17
CA SER A 105 9.70 -1.61 -4.15
C SER A 105 9.89 -0.14 -4.52
N MET A 106 8.80 0.62 -4.50
CA MET A 106 8.87 2.07 -4.55
C MET A 106 9.66 2.60 -3.35
N SER A 107 10.53 3.58 -3.58
CA SER A 107 11.37 4.17 -2.51
C SER A 107 10.57 4.66 -1.29
N ALA A 108 9.29 4.98 -1.48
CA ALA A 108 8.39 5.41 -0.41
C ALA A 108 8.31 4.39 0.74
N SER A 109 8.39 3.08 0.46
CA SER A 109 8.34 2.02 1.48
C SER A 109 9.52 2.11 2.46
N ALA A 110 10.70 2.58 1.99
CA ALA A 110 11.87 2.79 2.84
C ALA A 110 11.90 4.22 3.41
N THR A 111 11.59 5.23 2.58
CA THR A 111 11.74 6.64 2.98
C THR A 111 10.67 7.10 3.98
N ALA A 112 9.53 6.42 4.09
CA ALA A 112 8.50 6.74 5.07
C ALA A 112 9.02 6.75 6.51
N ALA A 113 9.92 5.82 6.86
CA ALA A 113 10.56 5.77 8.18
C ALA A 113 11.41 7.01 8.47
N LEU A 114 12.10 7.52 7.46
CA LEU A 114 13.04 8.64 7.60
C LEU A 114 12.36 9.93 8.06
N PHE A 115 11.07 10.13 7.74
CA PHE A 115 10.31 11.30 8.19
C PHE A 115 10.21 11.42 9.72
N TYR A 116 10.33 10.29 10.41
CA TYR A 116 10.29 10.22 11.87
C TYR A 116 11.65 9.93 12.50
N GLY A 117 12.74 10.03 11.69
CA GLY A 117 14.08 9.67 12.15
C GLY A 117 14.27 8.17 12.37
N GLY A 118 13.36 7.35 11.87
CA GLY A 118 13.48 5.90 11.85
C GLY A 118 14.52 5.43 10.83
N ILE A 119 15.01 4.22 11.02
CA ILE A 119 16.07 3.60 10.20
C ILE A 119 15.42 2.49 9.37
N PRO A 120 15.36 2.61 8.02
CA PRO A 120 14.92 1.52 7.17
C PRO A 120 15.96 0.39 7.20
N VAL A 121 15.49 -0.83 7.47
CA VAL A 121 16.29 -2.07 7.48
C VAL A 121 15.78 -2.95 6.35
N PHE A 122 16.64 -3.31 5.42
CA PHE A 122 16.23 -4.13 4.29
C PHE A 122 16.29 -5.62 4.61
N ALA A 123 15.17 -6.31 4.38
CA ALA A 123 15.10 -7.76 4.38
C ALA A 123 14.93 -8.25 2.94
N ASP A 124 15.45 -9.45 2.66
CA ASP A 124 15.43 -10.05 1.34
C ASP A 124 14.03 -10.46 0.89
N LEU A 125 13.91 -10.83 -0.37
CA LEU A 125 12.68 -11.22 -1.03
C LEU A 125 12.61 -12.73 -1.19
N ASP A 126 11.41 -13.24 -1.15
CA ASP A 126 11.08 -14.54 -1.68
C ASP A 126 11.17 -14.49 -3.22
N PRO A 127 11.98 -15.34 -3.86
CA PRO A 127 12.26 -15.29 -5.29
C PRO A 127 11.05 -15.67 -6.17
N GLU A 128 10.04 -16.33 -5.63
CA GLU A 128 8.85 -16.72 -6.36
C GLU A 128 7.77 -15.63 -6.34
N THR A 129 7.60 -14.97 -5.19
CA THR A 129 6.55 -13.96 -4.99
C THR A 129 7.05 -12.52 -5.13
N PHE A 130 8.34 -12.28 -5.02
CA PHE A 130 8.99 -10.96 -4.93
C PHE A 130 8.52 -10.11 -3.73
N CYS A 131 7.76 -10.69 -2.84
CA CYS A 131 7.41 -10.09 -1.56
C CYS A 131 8.50 -10.38 -0.51
N LEU A 132 8.43 -9.72 0.64
CA LEU A 132 9.37 -9.95 1.74
C LEU A 132 9.41 -11.43 2.17
N ASP A 133 10.63 -12.00 2.26
CA ASP A 133 10.84 -13.34 2.80
C ASP A 133 10.72 -13.31 4.33
N PRO A 134 9.78 -14.06 4.92
CA PRO A 134 9.64 -14.15 6.37
C PRO A 134 10.92 -14.57 7.11
N LYS A 135 11.75 -15.43 6.52
CA LYS A 135 13.02 -15.85 7.12
C LYS A 135 14.00 -14.67 7.19
N SER A 136 14.12 -13.92 6.10
CA SER A 136 14.96 -12.73 6.10
C SER A 136 14.44 -11.65 7.05
N ILE A 137 13.12 -11.49 7.18
CA ILE A 137 12.54 -10.61 8.21
C ILE A 137 13.04 -11.03 9.59
N GLU A 138 12.94 -12.32 9.95
CA GLU A 138 13.32 -12.81 11.28
C GLU A 138 14.80 -12.58 11.58
N GLU A 139 15.68 -12.76 10.59
CA GLU A 139 17.13 -12.51 10.69
C GLU A 139 17.47 -11.04 10.91
N LYS A 140 16.63 -10.11 10.41
CA LYS A 140 16.86 -8.67 10.51
C LYS A 140 16.26 -8.03 11.76
N ILE A 141 15.46 -8.75 12.55
CA ILE A 141 14.86 -8.23 13.77
C ILE A 141 15.92 -7.96 14.84
N THR A 142 15.88 -6.77 15.40
CA THR A 142 16.66 -6.37 16.58
C THR A 142 15.74 -5.85 17.69
N SER A 143 16.31 -5.46 18.82
CA SER A 143 15.57 -4.81 19.91
C SER A 143 15.01 -3.43 19.54
N LYS A 144 15.49 -2.84 18.43
CA LYS A 144 15.06 -1.55 17.90
C LYS A 144 13.97 -1.67 16.84
N THR A 145 13.69 -2.87 16.34
CA THR A 145 12.67 -3.09 15.31
C THR A 145 11.28 -2.81 15.88
N LYS A 146 10.57 -1.85 15.30
CA LYS A 146 9.23 -1.42 15.73
C LYS A 146 8.14 -1.72 14.73
N ALA A 147 8.47 -1.72 13.43
CA ALA A 147 7.50 -2.00 12.39
C ALA A 147 8.11 -2.76 11.22
N ILE A 148 7.23 -3.39 10.45
CA ILE A 148 7.52 -4.01 9.15
C ILE A 148 6.57 -3.41 8.15
N ILE A 149 7.07 -2.88 7.03
CA ILE A 149 6.26 -2.46 5.88
C ILE A 149 6.27 -3.59 4.86
N VAL A 150 5.14 -4.25 4.71
CA VAL A 150 4.93 -5.38 3.80
C VAL A 150 4.30 -4.87 2.51
N VAL A 151 5.04 -4.95 1.41
CA VAL A 151 4.52 -4.59 0.09
C VAL A 151 3.95 -5.82 -0.59
N HIS A 152 2.69 -5.73 -1.03
CA HIS A 152 2.03 -6.73 -1.87
C HIS A 152 2.37 -6.45 -3.34
N LEU A 153 3.55 -6.91 -3.76
CA LEU A 153 4.17 -6.48 -5.00
C LEU A 153 3.45 -7.07 -6.22
N PHE A 154 3.30 -6.27 -7.28
CA PHE A 154 2.68 -6.66 -8.56
C PHE A 154 1.29 -7.29 -8.45
N GLY A 155 0.57 -7.05 -7.35
CA GLY A 155 -0.74 -7.64 -7.09
C GLY A 155 -0.67 -9.03 -6.45
N GLY A 156 0.51 -9.51 -6.08
CA GLY A 156 0.71 -10.74 -5.31
C GLY A 156 0.66 -10.49 -3.80
N PRO A 157 -0.12 -11.23 -3.02
CA PRO A 157 -0.10 -11.10 -1.56
C PRO A 157 1.18 -11.71 -0.99
N ALA A 158 1.81 -11.03 -0.03
CA ALA A 158 2.89 -11.59 0.78
C ALA A 158 2.38 -12.71 1.70
N ASP A 159 3.27 -13.56 2.22
CA ASP A 159 2.91 -14.59 3.22
C ASP A 159 2.62 -13.92 4.59
N MET A 160 1.42 -13.37 4.69
CA MET A 160 0.98 -12.64 5.87
C MET A 160 0.90 -13.53 7.12
N ASP A 161 0.59 -14.82 6.99
CA ASP A 161 0.52 -15.72 8.14
C ASP A 161 1.89 -15.87 8.80
N SER A 162 2.94 -16.11 8.02
CA SER A 162 4.29 -16.22 8.52
C SER A 162 4.81 -14.91 9.08
N ILE A 163 4.55 -13.79 8.39
CA ILE A 163 4.95 -12.44 8.84
C ILE A 163 4.27 -12.10 10.18
N MET A 164 2.96 -12.28 10.28
CA MET A 164 2.22 -12.00 11.51
C MET A 164 2.63 -12.91 12.66
N LYS A 165 2.96 -14.18 12.39
CA LYS A 165 3.51 -15.13 13.38
C LYS A 165 4.84 -14.66 13.96
N ILE A 166 5.66 -13.99 13.16
CA ILE A 166 6.95 -13.42 13.59
C ILE A 166 6.74 -12.11 14.36
N ALA A 167 5.92 -11.21 13.83
CA ALA A 167 5.77 -9.84 14.31
C ALA A 167 4.96 -9.75 15.61
N LYS A 168 3.80 -10.42 15.66
CA LYS A 168 2.83 -10.29 16.76
C LYS A 168 3.37 -10.65 18.14
N PRO A 169 4.09 -11.78 18.35
CA PRO A 169 4.65 -12.13 19.66
C PRO A 169 5.71 -11.14 20.14
N ARG A 170 6.33 -10.40 19.21
CA ARG A 170 7.40 -9.43 19.48
C ARG A 170 6.87 -8.00 19.63
N GLY A 171 5.56 -7.79 19.47
CA GLY A 171 4.94 -6.46 19.53
C GLY A 171 5.36 -5.55 18.37
N ILE A 172 5.87 -6.13 17.29
CA ILE A 172 6.27 -5.39 16.06
C ILE A 172 5.01 -5.12 15.24
N LYS A 173 4.82 -3.86 14.83
CA LYS A 173 3.68 -3.44 14.02
C LYS A 173 3.86 -3.82 12.55
N VAL A 174 2.77 -4.23 11.89
CA VAL A 174 2.78 -4.59 10.48
C VAL A 174 1.91 -3.62 9.68
N ILE A 175 2.54 -2.89 8.76
CA ILE A 175 1.89 -1.98 7.82
C ILE A 175 1.84 -2.67 6.47
N GLU A 176 0.64 -2.86 5.91
CA GLU A 176 0.46 -3.44 4.58
C GLU A 176 0.45 -2.35 3.51
N ASP A 177 1.45 -2.38 2.62
CA ASP A 177 1.48 -1.52 1.42
C ASP A 177 0.77 -2.22 0.26
N CYS A 178 -0.48 -1.84 0.05
CA CYS A 178 -1.37 -2.40 -0.97
C CYS A 178 -1.45 -1.55 -2.23
N ALA A 179 -0.56 -0.58 -2.43
CA ALA A 179 -0.62 0.36 -3.56
C ALA A 179 -0.66 -0.33 -4.93
N GLN A 180 -0.02 -1.48 -5.06
CA GLN A 180 0.01 -2.28 -6.30
C GLN A 180 -1.03 -3.41 -6.33
N ALA A 181 -1.81 -3.59 -5.28
CA ALA A 181 -2.69 -4.74 -5.10
C ALA A 181 -4.10 -4.38 -4.59
N PRO A 182 -4.75 -3.32 -5.11
CA PRO A 182 -6.09 -2.95 -4.65
C PRO A 182 -7.10 -4.05 -4.99
N GLY A 183 -7.87 -4.48 -3.98
CA GLY A 183 -8.91 -5.50 -4.15
C GLY A 183 -8.41 -6.95 -4.20
N VAL A 184 -7.15 -7.18 -3.86
CA VAL A 184 -6.60 -8.54 -3.71
C VAL A 184 -6.99 -9.11 -2.34
N PHE A 185 -7.10 -10.43 -2.27
CA PHE A 185 -7.43 -11.16 -1.05
C PHE A 185 -6.34 -12.17 -0.71
N TYR A 186 -6.05 -12.30 0.56
CA TYR A 186 -5.24 -13.36 1.13
C TYR A 186 -6.13 -14.24 2.02
N LYS A 187 -6.33 -15.50 1.65
CA LYS A 187 -7.16 -16.47 2.40
C LYS A 187 -8.51 -15.87 2.86
N ASN A 188 -9.29 -15.32 1.95
CA ASN A 188 -10.61 -14.72 2.18
C ASN A 188 -10.64 -13.40 2.99
N LYS A 189 -9.49 -12.82 3.33
CA LYS A 189 -9.40 -11.47 3.87
C LYS A 189 -8.85 -10.53 2.81
N ALA A 190 -9.41 -9.34 2.70
CA ALA A 190 -8.80 -8.30 1.90
C ALA A 190 -7.40 -8.00 2.46
N ILE A 191 -6.37 -7.90 1.59
CA ILE A 191 -5.08 -7.38 2.02
C ILE A 191 -5.25 -5.94 2.49
N GLY A 192 -4.42 -5.52 3.45
CA GLY A 192 -4.62 -4.27 4.18
C GLY A 192 -5.54 -4.39 5.41
N ALA A 193 -6.13 -5.59 5.63
CA ALA A 193 -6.97 -5.89 6.80
C ALA A 193 -6.35 -6.95 7.73
N ILE A 194 -5.08 -7.31 7.51
CA ILE A 194 -4.40 -8.41 8.22
C ILE A 194 -3.39 -7.84 9.21
N GLY A 195 -2.68 -6.82 8.81
CA GLY A 195 -1.74 -6.07 9.63
C GLY A 195 -2.39 -5.23 10.74
N ASP A 196 -1.67 -4.25 11.28
CA ASP A 196 -2.10 -3.32 12.32
C ASP A 196 -2.68 -2.03 11.70
#